data_f33202f620ad13473a425723ecc59b12
#
_entry.id   f33202f620ad13473a425723ecc59b12
#
_cell.length_a   1.000
_cell.length_b   1.000
_cell.length_c   1.000
_cell.angle_alpha   90.00
_cell.angle_beta   90.00
_cell.angle_gamma   90.00
#
_symmetry.space_group_name_H-M   'P 1'
#
loop_
_entity.id
_entity.type
_entity.pdbx_description
1 polymer ?
#
loop_
_entity_poly.entity_id
_entity_poly.type
_entity_poly.pdbx_seq_one_letter_code
_entity_poly.pdbx_strand_id
1 'polypeptide(L)'
;MKMRFLLTAALFVLCSLGTGAQSGSIMPKGVQWQDLGKGAQVAYIQAQLFGTTQSISVIRYPERRLRLKVINDPGPLADSTGAMALRHNGLAAVNGSYFNMRTLYPVTYVKERRKVEGRTSADEVFRTDGLLAVRGHKVDIIRCDTLTCELATKQCPDVLASGPVLLLGGWEARDEWPSTSFYTTRHPRTFIGTTSDGWVYLVVIDGRTPGKADGATIHETALIARLLGLENALNLDGGGSSTLWTRAHGVVSNPCDNHRFDHAGQRRVPNIVLIK
;
A
#
# COMPACT_ATOMS: atom_id res chain seq x y z
N MET A 1 -26.24 4.04 -16.74
CA MET A 1 -26.49 2.60 -16.63
C MET A 1 -25.48 2.06 -15.62
N LYS A 2 -25.95 1.80 -14.38
CA LYS A 2 -25.09 1.36 -13.25
C LYS A 2 -24.76 -0.12 -13.46
N MET A 3 -23.52 -0.41 -13.84
CA MET A 3 -23.03 -1.78 -13.93
C MET A 3 -22.74 -2.31 -12.52
N ARG A 4 -23.54 -3.23 -12.05
CA ARG A 4 -23.37 -3.92 -10.76
C ARG A 4 -22.15 -4.82 -10.84
N PHE A 5 -21.18 -4.59 -9.93
CA PHE A 5 -20.11 -5.54 -9.65
C PHE A 5 -20.71 -6.81 -9.02
N LEU A 6 -20.73 -7.87 -9.78
CA LEU A 6 -20.91 -9.23 -9.29
C LEU A 6 -19.57 -9.94 -9.57
N LEU A 7 -18.70 -9.95 -8.57
CA LEU A 7 -17.50 -10.78 -8.59
C LEU A 7 -17.41 -11.53 -7.26
N THR A 8 -18.08 -12.66 -7.20
CA THR A 8 -17.86 -13.67 -6.18
C THR A 8 -17.07 -14.82 -6.84
N ALA A 9 -15.75 -14.80 -6.69
CA ALA A 9 -14.94 -15.99 -6.87
C ALA A 9 -14.33 -16.35 -5.52
N ALA A 10 -15.03 -17.15 -4.73
CA ALA A 10 -14.48 -17.76 -3.53
C ALA A 10 -13.54 -18.89 -3.96
N LEU A 11 -12.24 -18.68 -3.85
CA LEU A 11 -11.24 -19.72 -4.10
C LEU A 11 -10.66 -20.17 -2.76
N PHE A 12 -11.03 -21.37 -2.31
CA PHE A 12 -10.41 -22.01 -1.16
C PHE A 12 -9.04 -22.58 -1.58
N VAL A 13 -7.96 -21.99 -1.08
CA VAL A 13 -6.62 -22.55 -1.19
C VAL A 13 -6.14 -22.97 0.19
N LEU A 14 -6.14 -24.28 0.45
CA LEU A 14 -5.38 -24.86 1.55
C LEU A 14 -3.90 -24.89 1.15
N CYS A 15 -3.09 -23.98 1.71
CA CYS A 15 -1.62 -24.09 1.63
C CYS A 15 -1.09 -24.84 2.84
N SER A 16 -0.67 -26.09 2.66
CA SER A 16 0.23 -26.78 3.56
C SER A 16 1.64 -26.21 3.38
N LEU A 17 2.21 -25.66 4.47
CA LEU A 17 3.58 -25.14 4.49
C LEU A 17 4.58 -26.30 4.40
N GLY A 18 5.09 -26.54 3.19
CA GLY A 18 6.27 -27.36 2.97
C GLY A 18 7.52 -26.47 2.95
N THR A 19 8.50 -26.82 3.77
CA THR A 19 9.83 -26.19 3.79
C THR A 19 10.59 -26.51 2.49
N GLY A 20 10.65 -25.54 1.60
CA GLY A 20 11.43 -25.64 0.36
C GLY A 20 11.41 -24.32 -0.38
N ALA A 21 12.59 -23.71 -0.57
CA ALA A 21 12.75 -22.51 -1.35
C ALA A 21 12.31 -22.74 -2.81
N GLN A 22 11.11 -22.28 -3.16
CA GLN A 22 10.68 -22.16 -4.55
C GLN A 22 10.41 -20.69 -4.84
N SER A 23 11.23 -20.13 -5.70
CA SER A 23 11.04 -18.84 -6.37
C SER A 23 9.89 -18.99 -7.40
N GLY A 24 8.65 -18.88 -6.92
CA GLY A 24 7.47 -18.86 -7.77
C GLY A 24 6.46 -17.92 -7.15
N SER A 25 6.04 -16.91 -7.89
CA SER A 25 4.89 -16.07 -7.52
C SER A 25 3.69 -16.98 -7.27
N ILE A 26 3.31 -17.15 -6.00
CA ILE A 26 2.10 -17.90 -5.63
C ILE A 26 0.92 -16.92 -5.63
N MET A 27 0.68 -16.28 -6.77
CA MET A 27 -0.64 -15.69 -6.99
C MET A 27 -1.65 -16.84 -7.00
N PRO A 28 -2.75 -16.74 -6.26
CA PRO A 28 -3.79 -17.76 -6.31
C PRO A 28 -4.16 -18.02 -7.77
N LYS A 29 -4.13 -19.28 -8.20
CA LYS A 29 -4.59 -19.63 -9.55
C LYS A 29 -6.02 -19.13 -9.71
N GLY A 30 -6.27 -18.26 -10.70
CA GLY A 30 -7.61 -17.74 -10.97
C GLY A 30 -7.86 -16.29 -10.54
N VAL A 31 -6.86 -15.55 -10.09
CA VAL A 31 -7.01 -14.09 -9.88
C VAL A 31 -7.38 -13.43 -11.21
N GLN A 32 -8.55 -12.81 -11.23
CA GLN A 32 -9.01 -12.08 -12.42
C GLN A 32 -8.51 -10.64 -12.38
N TRP A 33 -7.65 -10.31 -13.32
CA TRP A 33 -7.16 -8.97 -13.52
C TRP A 33 -8.05 -8.19 -14.47
N GLN A 34 -8.46 -6.99 -14.07
CA GLN A 34 -9.19 -6.04 -14.90
C GLN A 34 -8.21 -4.99 -15.41
N ASP A 35 -8.24 -4.71 -16.71
CA ASP A 35 -7.37 -3.71 -17.34
C ASP A 35 -7.84 -2.28 -17.00
N LEU A 36 -6.89 -1.45 -16.57
CA LEU A 36 -7.09 -0.03 -16.31
C LEU A 36 -6.50 0.87 -17.42
N GLY A 37 -5.94 0.26 -18.45
CA GLY A 37 -5.23 0.93 -19.53
C GLY A 37 -3.73 1.13 -19.25
N LYS A 38 -2.98 1.33 -20.34
CA LYS A 38 -1.50 1.51 -20.31
C LYS A 38 -0.75 0.36 -19.63
N GLY A 39 -1.35 -0.83 -19.55
CA GLY A 39 -0.81 -2.01 -18.90
C GLY A 39 -1.01 -2.05 -17.39
N ALA A 40 -1.70 -1.08 -16.80
CA ALA A 40 -2.12 -1.16 -15.40
C ALA A 40 -3.31 -2.11 -15.26
N GLN A 41 -3.33 -2.85 -14.17
CA GLN A 41 -4.34 -3.86 -13.88
C GLN A 41 -4.75 -3.78 -12.42
N VAL A 42 -6.01 -4.07 -12.14
CA VAL A 42 -6.56 -4.16 -10.77
C VAL A 42 -7.17 -5.55 -10.55
N ALA A 43 -7.01 -6.06 -9.34
CA ALA A 43 -7.65 -7.30 -8.90
C ALA A 43 -8.15 -7.15 -7.47
N TYR A 44 -9.20 -7.92 -7.16
CA TYR A 44 -9.71 -8.12 -5.81
C TYR A 44 -9.58 -9.61 -5.46
N ILE A 45 -9.00 -9.90 -4.32
CA ILE A 45 -8.70 -11.25 -3.85
C ILE A 45 -9.35 -11.44 -2.49
N GLN A 46 -10.16 -12.48 -2.36
CA GLN A 46 -10.64 -12.95 -1.08
C GLN A 46 -10.09 -14.35 -0.84
N ALA A 47 -9.41 -14.57 0.29
CA ALA A 47 -8.72 -15.81 0.57
C ALA A 47 -8.70 -16.12 2.08
N GLN A 48 -8.57 -17.42 2.40
CA GLN A 48 -8.25 -17.88 3.75
C GLN A 48 -6.72 -17.95 3.88
N LEU A 49 -6.13 -17.03 4.63
CA LEU A 49 -4.71 -16.99 4.91
C LEU A 49 -4.49 -16.81 6.42
N PHE A 50 -3.48 -17.44 6.97
CA PHE A 50 -3.12 -17.31 8.39
C PHE A 50 -4.28 -17.66 9.35
N GLY A 51 -5.16 -18.59 8.95
CA GLY A 51 -6.34 -18.99 9.71
C GLY A 51 -7.46 -17.96 9.76
N THR A 52 -7.45 -16.94 8.88
CA THR A 52 -8.43 -15.87 8.85
C THR A 52 -8.88 -15.52 7.43
N THR A 53 -9.99 -14.79 7.32
CA THR A 53 -10.47 -14.27 6.05
C THR A 53 -9.72 -12.99 5.69
N GLN A 54 -9.06 -13.01 4.55
CA GLN A 54 -8.36 -11.86 3.99
C GLN A 54 -9.11 -11.32 2.77
N SER A 55 -9.21 -10.00 2.70
CA SER A 55 -9.74 -9.23 1.58
C SER A 55 -8.66 -8.27 1.11
N ILE A 56 -8.18 -8.47 -0.13
CA ILE A 56 -6.99 -7.79 -0.63
C ILE A 56 -7.30 -7.18 -1.99
N SER A 57 -7.11 -5.87 -2.09
CA SER A 57 -7.19 -5.13 -3.35
C SER A 57 -5.79 -4.82 -3.85
N VAL A 58 -5.52 -5.13 -5.11
CA VAL A 58 -4.19 -5.03 -5.72
C VAL A 58 -4.27 -4.25 -7.02
N ILE A 59 -3.43 -3.24 -7.17
CA ILE A 59 -3.11 -2.64 -8.47
C ILE A 59 -1.67 -3.01 -8.80
N ARG A 60 -1.42 -3.34 -10.08
CA ARG A 60 -0.06 -3.49 -10.61
C ARG A 60 0.08 -2.80 -11.95
N TYR A 61 1.28 -2.34 -12.24
CA TYR A 61 1.60 -1.77 -13.54
C TYR A 61 3.09 -1.93 -13.87
N PRO A 62 3.44 -2.04 -15.19
CA PRO A 62 4.85 -2.04 -15.60
C PRO A 62 5.47 -0.67 -15.32
N GLU A 63 6.55 -0.61 -14.54
CA GLU A 63 7.23 0.60 -14.08
C GLU A 63 7.46 1.61 -15.22
N ARG A 64 7.89 1.13 -16.38
CA ARG A 64 8.25 1.97 -17.53
C ARG A 64 7.04 2.61 -18.26
N ARG A 65 5.81 2.16 -17.98
CA ARG A 65 4.61 2.61 -18.72
C ARG A 65 3.87 3.75 -18.06
N LEU A 66 3.94 3.87 -16.75
CA LEU A 66 3.22 4.86 -15.97
C LEU A 66 4.16 5.53 -14.99
N ARG A 67 3.75 6.65 -14.45
CA ARG A 67 4.51 7.38 -13.43
C ARG A 67 3.80 7.30 -12.09
N LEU A 68 4.57 6.98 -11.08
CA LEU A 68 4.14 7.13 -9.70
C LEU A 68 4.42 8.57 -9.25
N LYS A 69 3.56 9.10 -8.39
CA LYS A 69 3.68 10.41 -7.77
C LYS A 69 3.33 10.34 -6.30
N VAL A 70 4.04 11.09 -5.50
CA VAL A 70 3.61 11.46 -4.15
C VAL A 70 2.84 12.78 -4.28
N ILE A 71 1.61 12.79 -3.79
CA ILE A 71 0.79 14.00 -3.72
C ILE A 71 0.60 14.33 -2.24
N ASN A 72 0.82 15.57 -1.86
CA ASN A 72 0.69 16.03 -0.49
C ASN A 72 -0.16 17.31 -0.43
N ASP A 73 -1.41 17.16 -0.02
CA ASP A 73 -2.41 18.23 0.18
C ASP A 73 -2.79 18.28 1.67
N PRO A 74 -1.92 18.81 2.56
CA PRO A 74 -2.12 18.73 4.01
C PRO A 74 -3.14 19.73 4.55
N GLY A 75 -3.57 19.52 5.80
CA GLY A 75 -4.44 20.40 6.55
C GLY A 75 -5.81 20.57 5.90
N PRO A 76 -6.23 21.80 5.57
CA PRO A 76 -7.55 22.04 4.95
C PRO A 76 -7.74 21.37 3.60
N LEU A 77 -6.64 21.14 2.86
CA LEU A 77 -6.67 20.54 1.53
C LEU A 77 -6.75 19.01 1.57
N ALA A 78 -6.50 18.40 2.75
CA ALA A 78 -6.63 16.96 2.93
C ALA A 78 -8.05 16.47 2.58
N ASP A 79 -8.13 15.30 1.97
CA ASP A 79 -9.39 14.75 1.51
C ASP A 79 -9.32 13.21 1.48
N SER A 80 -10.40 12.54 1.07
CA SER A 80 -10.36 11.10 0.80
C SER A 80 -9.37 10.78 -0.33
N THR A 81 -8.79 9.59 -0.29
CA THR A 81 -7.86 9.12 -1.33
C THR A 81 -8.46 9.27 -2.72
N GLY A 82 -9.74 8.92 -2.89
CA GLY A 82 -10.43 9.04 -4.18
C GLY A 82 -10.61 10.48 -4.64
N ALA A 83 -11.00 11.40 -3.76
CA ALA A 83 -11.18 12.82 -4.09
C ALA A 83 -9.85 13.48 -4.48
N MET A 84 -8.77 13.21 -3.72
CA MET A 84 -7.43 13.69 -4.06
C MET A 84 -6.97 13.11 -5.41
N ALA A 85 -7.16 11.82 -5.64
CA ALA A 85 -6.80 11.17 -6.90
C ALA A 85 -7.53 11.79 -8.11
N LEU A 86 -8.81 12.09 -7.98
CA LEU A 86 -9.59 12.79 -9.01
C LEU A 86 -9.06 14.21 -9.26
N ARG A 87 -8.85 14.99 -8.19
CA ARG A 87 -8.32 16.36 -8.26
C ARG A 87 -6.98 16.44 -8.98
N HIS A 88 -6.12 15.43 -8.76
CA HIS A 88 -4.80 15.35 -9.38
C HIS A 88 -4.75 14.53 -10.67
N ASN A 89 -5.89 14.21 -11.29
CA ASN A 89 -5.98 13.47 -12.55
C ASN A 89 -5.27 12.09 -12.52
N GLY A 90 -5.39 11.35 -11.39
CA GLY A 90 -4.83 10.01 -11.26
C GLY A 90 -5.58 8.94 -12.05
N LEU A 91 -4.87 7.91 -12.45
CA LEU A 91 -5.44 6.66 -12.97
C LEU A 91 -5.90 5.78 -11.79
N ALA A 92 -5.05 5.69 -10.77
CA ALA A 92 -5.30 4.94 -9.55
C ALA A 92 -4.47 5.50 -8.38
N ALA A 93 -4.87 5.21 -7.14
CA ALA A 93 -4.18 5.68 -5.94
C ALA A 93 -4.41 4.77 -4.74
N VAL A 94 -3.48 4.87 -3.79
CA VAL A 94 -3.67 4.44 -2.41
C VAL A 94 -3.33 5.61 -1.46
N ASN A 95 -3.78 5.53 -0.21
CA ASN A 95 -3.34 6.46 0.83
C ASN A 95 -1.82 6.42 1.02
N GLY A 96 -1.25 7.49 1.53
CA GLY A 96 0.20 7.60 1.72
C GLY A 96 0.66 7.20 3.12
N SER A 97 1.47 8.04 3.76
CA SER A 97 2.14 7.75 5.02
C SER A 97 1.46 8.40 6.23
N TYR A 98 2.08 8.24 7.39
CA TYR A 98 1.57 8.63 8.71
C TYR A 98 1.38 10.14 8.84
N PHE A 99 0.34 10.51 9.55
CA PHE A 99 -0.03 11.91 9.76
C PHE A 99 -0.69 12.14 11.12
N ASN A 100 -0.74 13.38 11.54
CA ASN A 100 -1.47 13.77 12.73
C ASN A 100 -2.97 13.88 12.41
N MET A 101 -3.76 13.01 13.04
CA MET A 101 -5.21 12.89 12.82
C MET A 101 -6.00 14.17 13.11
N ARG A 102 -5.48 15.05 13.97
CA ARG A 102 -6.16 16.29 14.35
C ARG A 102 -5.88 17.40 13.37
N THR A 103 -4.63 17.52 12.93
CA THR A 103 -4.18 18.63 12.07
C THR A 103 -4.18 18.27 10.59
N LEU A 104 -4.18 16.98 10.26
CA LEU A 104 -4.05 16.45 8.90
C LEU A 104 -2.75 16.90 8.21
N TYR A 105 -1.67 17.05 8.98
CA TYR A 105 -0.32 17.26 8.45
C TYR A 105 0.49 15.98 8.57
N PRO A 106 1.40 15.69 7.60
CA PRO A 106 2.28 14.53 7.69
C PRO A 106 3.20 14.62 8.90
N VAL A 107 3.45 13.49 9.56
CA VAL A 107 4.43 13.37 10.66
C VAL A 107 5.69 12.61 10.21
N THR A 108 5.79 12.31 8.93
CA THR A 108 6.92 11.65 8.28
C THR A 108 7.51 12.54 7.20
N TYR A 109 8.73 12.22 6.74
CA TYR A 109 9.36 12.93 5.66
C TYR A 109 8.57 12.78 4.36
N VAL A 110 8.15 13.89 3.80
CA VAL A 110 7.45 13.98 2.52
C VAL A 110 8.13 15.01 1.65
N LYS A 111 8.42 14.65 0.42
CA LYS A 111 8.96 15.51 -0.62
C LYS A 111 8.10 15.37 -1.87
N GLU A 112 7.52 16.46 -2.32
CA GLU A 112 6.75 16.53 -3.55
C GLU A 112 7.39 17.54 -4.50
N ARG A 113 7.59 17.16 -5.79
CA ARG A 113 8.16 18.05 -6.82
C ARG A 113 9.44 18.76 -6.37
N ARG A 114 10.35 18.03 -5.68
CA ARG A 114 11.61 18.51 -5.11
C ARG A 114 11.49 19.40 -3.87
N LYS A 115 10.30 19.74 -3.41
CA LYS A 115 10.07 20.52 -2.19
C LYS A 115 9.80 19.59 -1.01
N VAL A 116 10.54 19.79 0.09
CA VAL A 116 10.30 19.07 1.34
C VAL A 116 9.09 19.70 2.03
N GLU A 117 8.05 18.92 2.22
CA GLU A 117 6.77 19.37 2.79
C GLU A 117 6.53 18.83 4.21
N GLY A 118 7.28 17.84 4.64
CA GLY A 118 7.21 17.25 5.97
C GLY A 118 8.51 16.59 6.37
N ARG A 119 8.73 16.43 7.68
CA ARG A 119 9.87 15.74 8.27
C ARG A 119 9.39 14.72 9.28
N THR A 120 10.12 13.61 9.42
CA THR A 120 9.78 12.58 10.39
C THR A 120 9.97 13.13 11.81
N SER A 121 8.90 13.10 12.60
CA SER A 121 8.96 13.47 14.01
C SER A 121 9.63 12.37 14.84
N ALA A 122 10.20 12.73 15.99
CA ALA A 122 10.89 11.79 16.87
C ALA A 122 9.99 10.61 17.29
N ASP A 123 8.71 10.89 17.50
CA ASP A 123 7.72 9.88 17.90
C ASP A 123 7.37 8.87 16.79
N GLU A 124 7.76 9.14 15.54
CA GLU A 124 7.45 8.27 14.39
C GLU A 124 8.65 7.43 13.91
N VAL A 125 9.85 7.71 14.42
CA VAL A 125 11.09 7.03 13.99
C VAL A 125 11.00 5.51 14.21
N PHE A 126 10.34 5.05 15.27
CA PHE A 126 10.29 3.63 15.63
C PHE A 126 9.60 2.75 14.57
N ARG A 127 8.76 3.32 13.72
CA ARG A 127 8.02 2.61 12.67
C ARG A 127 8.27 3.14 11.25
N THR A 128 9.13 4.15 11.12
CA THR A 128 9.45 4.80 9.83
C THR A 128 10.91 4.52 9.49
N ASP A 129 11.19 3.38 8.88
CA ASP A 129 12.52 2.92 8.52
C ASP A 129 12.75 2.74 7.01
N GLY A 130 11.81 3.25 6.20
CA GLY A 130 11.87 3.11 4.76
C GLY A 130 11.40 4.35 3.99
N LEU A 131 11.85 4.43 2.75
CA LEU A 131 11.48 5.45 1.80
C LEU A 131 10.94 4.84 0.52
N LEU A 132 9.83 5.38 0.06
CA LEU A 132 9.42 5.34 -1.33
C LEU A 132 10.10 6.51 -2.04
N ALA A 133 10.97 6.27 -3.00
CA ALA A 133 11.66 7.28 -3.77
C ALA A 133 11.34 7.14 -5.25
N VAL A 134 10.89 8.22 -5.89
CA VAL A 134 10.44 8.21 -7.28
C VAL A 134 11.26 9.18 -8.10
N ARG A 135 11.79 8.70 -9.24
CA ARG A 135 12.54 9.49 -10.22
C ARG A 135 12.17 9.09 -11.64
N GLY A 136 11.40 9.92 -12.32
CA GLY A 136 10.86 9.59 -13.65
C GLY A 136 9.86 8.45 -13.58
N HIS A 137 10.20 7.31 -14.15
CA HIS A 137 9.42 6.07 -14.04
C HIS A 137 9.95 5.15 -12.93
N LYS A 138 11.20 5.37 -12.46
CA LYS A 138 11.86 4.52 -11.47
C LYS A 138 11.21 4.69 -10.10
N VAL A 139 10.90 3.56 -9.48
CA VAL A 139 10.33 3.44 -8.14
C VAL A 139 11.29 2.61 -7.29
N ASP A 140 11.90 3.24 -6.30
CA ASP A 140 12.83 2.58 -5.39
C ASP A 140 12.24 2.53 -3.98
N ILE A 141 12.39 1.40 -3.32
CA ILE A 141 12.15 1.23 -1.88
C ILE A 141 13.51 1.13 -1.22
N ILE A 142 13.81 2.07 -0.33
CA ILE A 142 15.10 2.24 0.29
C ILE A 142 14.93 2.10 1.80
N ARG A 143 15.69 1.24 2.44
CA ARG A 143 15.81 1.25 3.89
C ARG A 143 16.69 2.42 4.30
N CYS A 144 16.23 3.22 5.23
CA CYS A 144 16.91 4.44 5.56
C CYS A 144 16.56 4.88 6.99
N ASP A 145 17.57 5.25 7.77
CA ASP A 145 17.35 6.02 8.98
C ASP A 145 17.07 7.50 8.65
N THR A 146 16.59 8.24 9.62
CA THR A 146 16.15 9.64 9.42
C THR A 146 17.25 10.60 8.98
N LEU A 147 18.52 10.29 9.24
CA LEU A 147 19.66 11.18 8.96
C LEU A 147 20.15 11.04 7.51
N THR A 148 20.08 9.86 6.95
CA THR A 148 20.59 9.56 5.61
C THR A 148 19.53 9.72 4.52
N CYS A 149 18.25 9.82 4.87
CA CYS A 149 17.12 9.88 3.93
C CYS A 149 17.21 11.02 2.91
N GLU A 150 17.55 12.22 3.34
CA GLU A 150 17.60 13.38 2.46
C GLU A 150 18.74 13.26 1.44
N LEU A 151 19.89 12.75 1.86
CA LEU A 151 21.05 12.54 0.98
C LEU A 151 20.78 11.44 -0.05
N ALA A 152 20.27 10.27 0.39
CA ALA A 152 19.95 9.15 -0.49
C ALA A 152 18.93 9.53 -1.57
N THR A 153 18.02 10.46 -1.29
CA THR A 153 16.94 10.86 -2.18
C THR A 153 17.09 12.22 -2.83
N LYS A 154 18.28 12.84 -2.77
CA LYS A 154 18.54 14.20 -3.31
C LYS A 154 18.07 14.35 -4.76
N GLN A 155 18.25 13.33 -5.61
CA GLN A 155 17.87 13.34 -7.01
C GLN A 155 16.39 13.01 -7.26
N CYS A 156 15.66 12.52 -6.26
CA CYS A 156 14.28 12.12 -6.41
C CYS A 156 13.35 13.31 -6.22
N PRO A 157 12.49 13.65 -7.19
CA PRO A 157 11.52 14.73 -7.04
C PRO A 157 10.41 14.42 -6.05
N ASP A 158 10.01 13.17 -5.93
CA ASP A 158 8.94 12.73 -5.06
C ASP A 158 9.48 11.63 -4.12
N VAL A 159 9.28 11.80 -2.81
CA VAL A 159 9.72 10.87 -1.75
C VAL A 159 8.69 10.83 -0.65
N LEU A 160 8.43 9.65 -0.12
CA LEU A 160 7.54 9.44 1.01
C LEU A 160 8.21 8.48 2.00
N ALA A 161 8.51 8.97 3.20
CA ALA A 161 8.97 8.11 4.29
C ALA A 161 7.80 7.40 4.95
N SER A 162 7.95 6.11 5.19
CA SER A 162 6.97 5.27 5.84
C SER A 162 7.64 4.03 6.45
N GLY A 163 6.86 3.04 6.83
CA GLY A 163 7.43 1.80 7.35
C GLY A 163 6.44 0.93 8.10
N PRO A 164 6.93 -0.20 8.57
CA PRO A 164 8.29 -0.68 8.34
C PRO A 164 8.52 -1.13 6.88
N VAL A 165 9.79 -1.20 6.49
CA VAL A 165 10.17 -1.95 5.29
C VAL A 165 9.80 -3.41 5.52
N LEU A 166 9.05 -3.99 4.59
CA LEU A 166 8.55 -5.37 4.68
C LEU A 166 9.51 -6.36 4.04
N LEU A 167 9.96 -6.05 2.82
CA LEU A 167 10.86 -6.88 2.03
C LEU A 167 12.00 -6.05 1.43
N LEU A 168 13.20 -6.65 1.35
CA LEU A 168 14.34 -6.17 0.58
C LEU A 168 15.02 -7.36 -0.11
N GLY A 169 15.19 -7.27 -1.43
CA GLY A 169 15.81 -8.34 -2.22
C GLY A 169 15.05 -9.68 -2.15
N GLY A 170 13.74 -9.66 -1.94
CA GLY A 170 12.91 -10.87 -1.81
C GLY A 170 12.87 -11.49 -0.41
N TRP A 171 13.60 -10.93 0.54
CA TRP A 171 13.65 -11.40 1.93
C TRP A 171 12.92 -10.44 2.86
N GLU A 172 12.39 -10.96 3.96
CA GLU A 172 11.86 -10.10 5.02
C GLU A 172 12.96 -9.16 5.52
N ALA A 173 12.61 -7.89 5.67
CA ALA A 173 13.59 -6.85 6.02
C ALA A 173 14.08 -6.95 7.47
N ARG A 174 13.50 -7.87 8.26
CA ARG A 174 13.85 -8.12 9.66
C ARG A 174 13.75 -9.62 9.94
N ASP A 175 14.71 -10.14 10.71
CA ASP A 175 14.69 -11.52 11.21
C ASP A 175 13.60 -11.70 12.27
N GLU A 176 13.38 -10.67 13.10
CA GLU A 176 12.34 -10.63 14.12
C GLU A 176 11.56 -9.32 14.08
N TRP A 177 10.24 -9.43 14.19
CA TRP A 177 9.34 -8.28 14.24
C TRP A 177 9.11 -7.86 15.71
N PRO A 178 9.10 -6.55 16.03
CA PRO A 178 8.81 -6.09 17.38
C PRO A 178 7.47 -6.58 17.92
N SER A 179 7.41 -6.83 19.22
CA SER A 179 6.22 -7.37 19.90
C SER A 179 5.15 -6.32 20.25
N THR A 180 5.31 -5.05 19.85
CA THR A 180 4.32 -4.01 20.12
C THR A 180 3.05 -4.22 19.30
N SER A 181 1.92 -3.69 19.79
CA SER A 181 0.60 -3.87 19.16
C SER A 181 0.55 -3.41 17.69
N PHE A 182 1.34 -2.41 17.32
CA PHE A 182 1.46 -1.98 15.92
C PHE A 182 1.90 -3.11 14.99
N TYR A 183 2.81 -3.97 15.46
CA TYR A 183 3.35 -5.09 14.68
C TYR A 183 2.50 -6.36 14.79
N THR A 184 1.93 -6.63 15.96
CA THR A 184 1.31 -7.93 16.29
C THR A 184 -0.21 -7.95 16.14
N THR A 185 -0.87 -6.77 16.16
CA THR A 185 -2.33 -6.71 15.98
C THR A 185 -2.69 -6.64 14.50
N ARG A 186 -3.72 -7.41 14.12
CA ARG A 186 -4.29 -7.35 12.77
C ARG A 186 -5.05 -6.06 12.55
N HIS A 187 -4.69 -5.34 11.51
CA HIS A 187 -5.30 -4.09 11.07
C HIS A 187 -5.45 -4.07 9.55
N PRO A 188 -6.32 -3.21 8.99
CA PRO A 188 -6.19 -2.84 7.58
C PRO A 188 -4.77 -2.34 7.31
N ARG A 189 -4.19 -2.75 6.19
CA ARG A 189 -2.83 -2.38 5.80
C ARG A 189 -2.81 -1.85 4.38
N THR A 190 -1.90 -0.92 4.12
CA THR A 190 -1.56 -0.44 2.80
C THR A 190 -0.07 -0.61 2.61
N PHE A 191 0.35 -1.10 1.46
CA PHE A 191 1.77 -1.18 1.13
C PHE A 191 2.02 -1.01 -0.37
N ILE A 192 3.25 -0.64 -0.71
CA ILE A 192 3.77 -0.58 -2.06
C ILE A 192 4.91 -1.57 -2.20
N GLY A 193 5.05 -2.16 -3.38
CA GLY A 193 6.19 -3.03 -3.66
C GLY A 193 6.60 -3.03 -5.13
N THR A 194 7.80 -3.56 -5.37
CA THR A 194 8.37 -3.73 -6.71
C THR A 194 8.82 -5.16 -6.92
N THR A 195 8.81 -5.62 -8.16
CA THR A 195 9.34 -6.92 -8.56
C THR A 195 10.65 -6.76 -9.34
N SER A 196 11.47 -7.80 -9.42
CA SER A 196 12.72 -7.82 -10.19
C SER A 196 12.52 -7.65 -11.70
N ASP A 197 11.35 -8.03 -12.22
CA ASP A 197 10.99 -7.89 -13.63
C ASP A 197 10.31 -6.54 -13.96
N GLY A 198 10.32 -5.59 -13.02
CA GLY A 198 9.93 -4.20 -13.24
C GLY A 198 8.42 -3.93 -13.17
N TRP A 199 7.70 -4.62 -12.30
CA TRP A 199 6.34 -4.25 -11.92
C TRP A 199 6.31 -3.49 -10.61
N VAL A 200 5.37 -2.55 -10.51
CA VAL A 200 5.04 -1.84 -9.27
C VAL A 200 3.65 -2.26 -8.82
N TYR A 201 3.51 -2.54 -7.55
CA TYR A 201 2.28 -2.97 -6.89
C TYR A 201 1.85 -1.97 -5.83
N LEU A 202 0.58 -1.60 -5.83
CA LEU A 202 -0.09 -0.90 -4.73
C LEU A 202 -1.13 -1.86 -4.16
N VAL A 203 -1.07 -2.11 -2.86
CA VAL A 203 -1.89 -3.14 -2.22
C VAL A 203 -2.56 -2.59 -0.98
N VAL A 204 -3.84 -2.90 -0.83
CA VAL A 204 -4.61 -2.68 0.39
C VAL A 204 -5.15 -4.01 0.88
N ILE A 205 -4.91 -4.31 2.14
CA ILE A 205 -5.52 -5.40 2.90
C ILE A 205 -6.61 -4.77 3.75
N ASP A 206 -7.86 -5.12 3.51
CA ASP A 206 -8.98 -4.68 4.32
C ASP A 206 -8.93 -5.32 5.72
N GLY A 207 -9.63 -4.76 6.69
CA GLY A 207 -9.65 -5.32 8.03
C GLY A 207 -10.74 -4.73 8.92
N ARG A 208 -10.73 -5.10 10.21
CA ARG A 208 -11.71 -4.66 11.21
C ARG A 208 -13.16 -5.09 10.91
N THR A 209 -13.33 -6.10 10.08
CA THR A 209 -14.62 -6.69 9.76
C THR A 209 -14.53 -8.21 9.93
N PRO A 210 -14.71 -8.73 11.16
CA PRO A 210 -14.55 -10.15 11.47
C PRO A 210 -15.34 -11.06 10.53
N GLY A 211 -14.69 -12.13 10.06
CA GLY A 211 -15.27 -13.10 9.14
C GLY A 211 -15.35 -12.67 7.67
N LYS A 212 -15.13 -11.38 7.37
CA LYS A 212 -15.07 -10.86 5.99
C LYS A 212 -13.67 -10.36 5.63
N ALA A 213 -13.06 -9.62 6.55
CA ALA A 213 -11.73 -9.05 6.42
C ALA A 213 -11.16 -8.82 7.82
N ASP A 214 -10.31 -9.71 8.28
CA ASP A 214 -9.75 -9.62 9.63
C ASP A 214 -8.56 -8.65 9.71
N GLY A 215 -7.95 -8.36 8.55
CA GLY A 215 -6.72 -7.57 8.46
C GLY A 215 -5.47 -8.42 8.68
N ALA A 216 -4.31 -7.78 8.73
CA ALA A 216 -3.03 -8.45 8.84
C ALA A 216 -2.11 -7.80 9.90
N THR A 217 -1.29 -8.60 10.57
CA THR A 217 -0.13 -8.15 11.32
C THR A 217 0.94 -7.64 10.34
N ILE A 218 1.99 -6.99 10.82
CA ILE A 218 3.10 -6.57 9.93
C ILE A 218 3.78 -7.80 9.31
N HIS A 219 4.04 -8.84 10.09
CA HIS A 219 4.62 -10.07 9.57
C HIS A 219 3.73 -10.72 8.49
N GLU A 220 2.43 -10.87 8.74
CA GLU A 220 1.49 -11.39 7.73
C GLU A 220 1.45 -10.51 6.47
N THR A 221 1.61 -9.18 6.62
CA THR A 221 1.71 -8.25 5.49
C THR A 221 2.97 -8.51 4.66
N ALA A 222 4.12 -8.75 5.30
CA ALA A 222 5.36 -9.14 4.62
C ALA A 222 5.21 -10.48 3.89
N LEU A 223 4.55 -11.47 4.50
CA LEU A 223 4.25 -12.76 3.85
C LEU A 223 3.32 -12.59 2.65
N ILE A 224 2.30 -11.73 2.72
CA ILE A 224 1.42 -11.42 1.58
C ILE A 224 2.24 -10.75 0.45
N ALA A 225 3.14 -9.83 0.78
CA ALA A 225 4.02 -9.21 -0.21
C ALA A 225 4.90 -10.26 -0.91
N ARG A 226 5.45 -11.24 -0.18
CA ARG A 226 6.18 -12.38 -0.77
C ARG A 226 5.28 -13.26 -1.65
N LEU A 227 4.06 -13.57 -1.22
CA LEU A 227 3.09 -14.34 -1.99
C LEU A 227 2.72 -13.65 -3.32
N LEU A 228 2.73 -12.30 -3.35
CA LEU A 228 2.55 -11.51 -4.56
C LEU A 228 3.80 -11.48 -5.46
N GLY A 229 4.91 -12.08 -5.04
CA GLY A 229 6.17 -12.12 -5.79
C GLY A 229 6.98 -10.82 -5.74
N LEU A 230 6.77 -9.99 -4.71
CA LEU A 230 7.50 -8.75 -4.58
C LEU A 230 8.94 -9.00 -4.10
N GLU A 231 9.86 -8.23 -4.65
CA GLU A 231 11.27 -8.20 -4.25
C GLU A 231 11.49 -7.17 -3.13
N ASN A 232 10.90 -5.99 -3.28
CA ASN A 232 10.97 -4.95 -2.26
C ASN A 232 9.55 -4.51 -1.90
N ALA A 233 9.29 -4.25 -0.62
CA ALA A 233 7.98 -3.79 -0.17
C ALA A 233 8.10 -2.87 1.05
N LEU A 234 7.27 -1.81 1.06
CA LEU A 234 7.20 -0.80 2.10
C LEU A 234 5.77 -0.66 2.60
N ASN A 235 5.56 -0.84 3.90
CA ASN A 235 4.28 -0.55 4.53
C ASN A 235 4.03 0.96 4.56
N LEU A 236 2.80 1.36 4.26
CA LEU A 236 2.28 2.72 4.33
C LEU A 236 1.36 2.88 5.54
N ASP A 237 0.65 4.01 5.66
CA ASP A 237 -0.33 4.15 6.72
C ASP A 237 -1.49 3.16 6.53
N GLY A 238 -1.95 2.62 7.64
CA GLY A 238 -2.95 1.56 7.68
C GLY A 238 -4.25 2.00 8.38
N GLY A 239 -4.97 1.01 8.90
CA GLY A 239 -6.19 1.24 9.65
C GLY A 239 -7.26 1.93 8.81
N GLY A 240 -7.89 2.96 9.34
CA GLY A 240 -8.94 3.70 8.65
C GLY A 240 -8.49 4.46 7.41
N SER A 241 -7.18 4.69 7.24
CA SER A 241 -6.62 5.34 6.05
C SER A 241 -6.58 4.41 4.85
N SER A 242 -6.53 3.08 5.07
CA SER A 242 -6.36 2.08 4.01
C SER A 242 -7.44 2.18 2.94
N THR A 243 -7.07 2.71 1.79
CA THR A 243 -7.98 2.91 0.65
C THR A 243 -7.24 2.68 -0.66
N LEU A 244 -7.83 1.88 -1.54
CA LEU A 244 -7.41 1.72 -2.93
C LEU A 244 -8.52 2.22 -3.85
N TRP A 245 -8.16 3.14 -4.72
CA TRP A 245 -9.09 3.78 -5.65
C TRP A 245 -8.57 3.71 -7.09
N THR A 246 -9.48 3.56 -8.04
CA THR A 246 -9.19 3.65 -9.48
C THR A 246 -10.17 4.60 -10.16
N ARG A 247 -9.75 5.25 -11.24
CA ARG A 247 -10.63 6.12 -12.04
C ARG A 247 -11.79 5.35 -12.65
N ALA A 248 -11.55 4.12 -13.07
CA ALA A 248 -12.54 3.28 -13.74
C ALA A 248 -13.62 2.74 -12.79
N HIS A 249 -13.26 2.43 -11.54
CA HIS A 249 -14.13 1.69 -10.64
C HIS A 249 -14.45 2.43 -9.34
N GLY A 250 -13.85 3.61 -9.09
CA GLY A 250 -13.96 4.27 -7.79
C GLY A 250 -13.14 3.54 -6.72
N VAL A 251 -13.64 3.49 -5.50
CA VAL A 251 -13.01 2.75 -4.39
C VAL A 251 -13.19 1.25 -4.62
N VAL A 252 -12.09 0.51 -4.62
CA VAL A 252 -12.04 -0.95 -4.83
C VAL A 252 -11.93 -1.70 -3.50
N SER A 253 -11.17 -1.16 -2.54
CA SER A 253 -11.06 -1.70 -1.17
C SER A 253 -12.31 -1.40 -0.34
N ASN A 254 -12.35 -1.90 0.90
CA ASN A 254 -13.41 -1.64 1.85
C ASN A 254 -12.89 -0.83 3.04
N PRO A 255 -12.76 0.52 2.91
CA PRO A 255 -12.28 1.38 3.98
C PRO A 255 -13.19 1.30 5.21
N CYS A 256 -12.62 1.26 6.41
CA CYS A 256 -13.34 0.85 7.61
C CYS A 256 -13.77 1.99 8.56
N ASP A 257 -13.60 3.27 8.21
CA ASP A 257 -13.93 4.37 9.13
C ASP A 257 -15.43 4.55 9.38
N ASN A 258 -16.28 4.03 8.50
CA ASN A 258 -17.74 3.98 8.70
C ASN A 258 -18.22 2.71 9.44
N HIS A 259 -17.29 1.84 9.89
CA HIS A 259 -17.57 0.56 10.55
C HIS A 259 -18.43 -0.41 9.71
N ARG A 260 -18.37 -0.31 8.38
CA ARG A 260 -19.09 -1.17 7.43
C ARG A 260 -18.12 -1.80 6.45
N PHE A 261 -18.48 -2.98 5.96
CA PHE A 261 -17.74 -3.62 4.86
C PHE A 261 -18.35 -3.19 3.54
N ASP A 262 -17.99 -1.98 3.10
CA ASP A 262 -18.43 -1.34 1.87
C ASP A 262 -17.35 -0.41 1.32
N HIS A 263 -17.60 0.24 0.20
CA HIS A 263 -16.64 1.14 -0.47
C HIS A 263 -16.73 2.61 -0.01
N ALA A 264 -17.49 2.93 1.06
CA ALA A 264 -17.83 4.32 1.41
C ALA A 264 -17.02 4.89 2.58
N GLY A 265 -16.35 4.06 3.39
CA GLY A 265 -15.72 4.46 4.66
C GLY A 265 -14.33 5.08 4.50
N GLN A 266 -14.09 5.93 3.48
CA GLN A 266 -12.79 6.57 3.30
C GLN A 266 -12.53 7.64 4.37
N ARG A 267 -11.32 7.62 4.95
CA ARG A 267 -10.78 8.66 5.81
C ARG A 267 -10.18 9.81 4.98
N ARG A 268 -10.24 11.04 5.50
CA ARG A 268 -9.42 12.14 4.98
C ARG A 268 -7.94 11.90 5.32
N VAL A 269 -7.08 12.00 4.33
CA VAL A 269 -5.63 11.82 4.43
C VAL A 269 -4.90 13.00 3.80
N PRO A 270 -3.71 13.40 4.30
CA PRO A 270 -2.97 14.54 3.74
C PRO A 270 -2.17 14.16 2.50
N ASN A 271 -1.85 12.89 2.30
CA ASN A 271 -1.03 12.46 1.17
C ASN A 271 -1.47 11.12 0.62
N ILE A 272 -1.22 10.94 -0.66
CA ILE A 272 -1.52 9.73 -1.42
C ILE A 272 -0.35 9.33 -2.32
N VAL A 273 -0.31 8.08 -2.69
CA VAL A 273 0.54 7.53 -3.75
C VAL A 273 -0.32 7.35 -4.99
N LEU A 274 -0.02 8.12 -6.05
CA LEU A 274 -0.84 8.29 -7.24
C LEU A 274 -0.16 7.74 -8.48
N ILE A 275 -0.87 6.94 -9.29
CA ILE A 275 -0.46 6.48 -10.62
C ILE A 275 -1.04 7.41 -11.70
N LYS A 276 -0.18 7.84 -12.65
CA LYS A 276 -0.54 8.67 -13.83
C LYS A 276 -0.07 8.06 -15.14
#